data_4e816b00655e5d7216996c664adcba35
#
_entry.id   4e816b00655e5d7216996c664adcba35
#
_cell.length_a   1.000
_cell.length_b   1.000
_cell.length_c   1.000
_cell.angle_alpha   90.00
_cell.angle_beta   90.00
_cell.angle_gamma   90.00
#
_symmetry.space_group_name_H-M   'P 1'
#
loop_
_entity.id
_entity.type
_entity.pdbx_description
1 polymer ?
#
loop_
_entity_poly.entity_id
_entity_poly.type
_entity_poly.pdbx_seq_one_letter_code
_entity_poly.pdbx_strand_id
1 'polypeptide(L)'
;MLEEKRNNKPDVVLKKYWENKERFSDFFNAVLFDGKTVIRPEELEDLDTDESSILEHKNYAETLKASRDNIAICKKSTRYGINFVMLGMESQEHIHYAMPMRIMGYDYGAYKKQYDNNAVKYKNGKGLSSDEFLSKMRKTDKFIPVITAVIYYGERPWDGAVSLHGMLDIPKQFSRYVNDYKMILIEAGNNNLKLHNVNNRDLFNLVGMLIDKRETPGKRKEQAIHYVKKNHVDTTVIRTVTSVMNSKLDYQLL
;
A
#
# COMPACT_ATOMS: atom_id res chain seq x y z
N MET A 1 -12.87 18.03 -20.88
CA MET A 1 -13.42 18.49 -19.57
C MET A 1 -13.90 17.37 -18.65
N LEU A 2 -14.70 16.40 -19.07
CA LEU A 2 -15.13 15.25 -18.24
C LEU A 2 -14.01 14.19 -18.06
N GLU A 3 -13.22 13.92 -19.09
CA GLU A 3 -12.04 13.04 -19.02
C GLU A 3 -10.90 13.63 -18.19
N GLU A 4 -10.61 14.92 -18.27
CA GLU A 4 -9.62 15.58 -17.41
C GLU A 4 -10.00 15.56 -15.93
N LYS A 5 -11.30 15.73 -15.59
CA LYS A 5 -11.79 15.58 -14.21
C LYS A 5 -11.69 14.14 -13.70
N ARG A 6 -11.76 13.14 -14.59
CA ARG A 6 -11.61 11.72 -14.25
C ARG A 6 -10.14 11.35 -13.99
N ASN A 7 -9.22 11.94 -14.77
CA ASN A 7 -7.77 11.72 -14.66
C ASN A 7 -7.10 12.45 -13.48
N ASN A 8 -7.82 13.33 -12.78
CA ASN A 8 -7.31 14.08 -11.63
C ASN A 8 -7.85 13.58 -10.29
N LYS A 9 -8.54 12.44 -10.26
CA LYS A 9 -8.90 11.83 -8.99
C LYS A 9 -7.65 11.34 -8.28
N PRO A 10 -7.50 11.60 -6.97
CA PRO A 10 -6.32 11.22 -6.21
C PRO A 10 -5.94 9.75 -6.35
N ASP A 11 -6.93 8.84 -6.33
CA ASP A 11 -6.75 7.41 -6.52
C ASP A 11 -6.06 7.08 -7.85
N VAL A 12 -6.50 7.69 -8.95
CA VAL A 12 -5.91 7.48 -10.27
C VAL A 12 -4.48 8.02 -10.34
N VAL A 13 -4.24 9.18 -9.76
CA VAL A 13 -2.91 9.82 -9.76
C VAL A 13 -1.91 9.03 -8.93
N LEU A 14 -2.30 8.61 -7.72
CA LEU A 14 -1.46 7.76 -6.87
C LEU A 14 -1.18 6.41 -7.51
N LYS A 15 -2.21 5.76 -8.07
CA LYS A 15 -2.04 4.49 -8.78
C LYS A 15 -0.98 4.64 -9.87
N LYS A 16 -1.14 5.64 -10.74
CA LYS A 16 -0.18 5.92 -11.81
C LYS A 16 1.22 6.24 -11.30
N TYR A 17 1.33 6.93 -10.16
CA TYR A 17 2.62 7.24 -9.55
C TYR A 17 3.36 5.98 -9.11
N TRP A 18 2.66 5.08 -8.40
CA TRP A 18 3.24 3.88 -7.83
C TRP A 18 3.28 2.67 -8.79
N GLU A 19 2.66 2.74 -9.96
CA GLU A 19 2.84 1.76 -11.05
C GLU A 19 4.28 1.71 -11.55
N ASN A 20 5.03 2.82 -11.42
CA ASN A 20 6.45 2.87 -11.79
C ASN A 20 7.28 1.94 -10.91
N LYS A 21 7.95 0.96 -11.52
CA LYS A 21 8.70 -0.10 -10.83
C LYS A 21 9.90 0.42 -10.05
N GLU A 22 10.56 1.48 -10.51
CA GLU A 22 11.69 2.10 -9.82
C GLU A 22 11.24 2.78 -8.53
N ARG A 23 10.13 3.52 -8.57
CA ARG A 23 9.54 4.16 -7.38
C ARG A 23 9.05 3.12 -6.38
N PHE A 24 8.37 2.09 -6.89
CA PHE A 24 7.84 1.01 -6.07
C PHE A 24 8.95 0.21 -5.38
N SER A 25 9.98 -0.21 -6.11
CA SER A 25 11.12 -0.96 -5.54
C SER A 25 11.90 -0.13 -4.53
N ASP A 26 12.16 1.15 -4.82
CA ASP A 26 12.85 2.07 -3.91
C ASP A 26 12.08 2.22 -2.59
N PHE A 27 10.75 2.39 -2.66
CA PHE A 27 9.91 2.46 -1.47
C PHE A 27 10.03 1.19 -0.61
N PHE A 28 9.84 0.01 -1.19
CA PHE A 28 9.94 -1.23 -0.43
C PHE A 28 11.37 -1.52 0.06
N ASN A 29 12.39 -1.10 -0.67
CA ASN A 29 13.78 -1.16 -0.21
C ASN A 29 14.01 -0.25 1.00
N ALA A 30 13.45 0.95 0.99
CA ALA A 30 13.53 1.87 2.13
C ALA A 30 12.80 1.33 3.36
N VAL A 31 11.60 0.77 3.17
CA VAL A 31 10.75 0.27 4.25
C VAL A 31 11.27 -1.02 4.88
N LEU A 32 11.70 -1.98 4.06
CA LEU A 32 12.04 -3.33 4.53
C LEU A 32 13.53 -3.53 4.78
N PHE A 33 14.39 -2.77 4.10
CA PHE A 33 15.82 -3.01 4.04
C PHE A 33 16.68 -1.78 4.35
N ASP A 34 16.09 -0.78 4.99
CA ASP A 34 16.78 0.46 5.37
C ASP A 34 17.51 1.15 4.18
N GLY A 35 16.88 1.13 3.00
CA GLY A 35 17.38 1.71 1.76
C GLY A 35 18.37 0.82 0.99
N LYS A 36 18.74 -0.36 1.49
CA LYS A 36 19.60 -1.27 0.72
C LYS A 36 18.85 -1.79 -0.52
N THR A 37 19.49 -1.77 -1.68
CA THR A 37 18.91 -2.25 -2.95
C THR A 37 18.85 -3.78 -2.95
N VAL A 38 17.77 -4.33 -2.38
CA VAL A 38 17.46 -5.77 -2.37
C VAL A 38 16.46 -6.11 -3.48
N ILE A 39 15.43 -5.29 -3.64
CA ILE A 39 14.40 -5.43 -4.69
C ILE A 39 14.81 -4.55 -5.85
N ARG A 40 14.94 -5.14 -7.05
CA ARG A 40 15.29 -4.41 -8.26
C ARG A 40 14.05 -4.19 -9.14
N PRO A 41 13.93 -3.04 -9.82
CA PRO A 41 12.77 -2.73 -10.67
C PRO A 41 12.50 -3.79 -11.76
N GLU A 42 13.57 -4.28 -12.39
CA GLU A 42 13.52 -5.29 -13.46
C GLU A 42 13.02 -6.67 -13.00
N GLU A 43 13.08 -6.94 -11.70
CA GLU A 43 12.59 -8.20 -11.08
C GLU A 43 11.10 -8.13 -10.72
N LEU A 44 10.46 -6.98 -10.89
CA LEU A 44 9.06 -6.78 -10.56
C LEU A 44 8.16 -6.99 -11.77
N GLU A 45 7.14 -7.81 -11.61
CA GLU A 45 6.02 -7.98 -12.54
C GLU A 45 4.75 -7.35 -11.96
N ASP A 46 3.99 -6.67 -12.80
CA ASP A 46 2.70 -6.14 -12.39
C ASP A 46 1.73 -7.30 -12.18
N LEU A 47 1.03 -7.30 -11.06
CA LEU A 47 -0.09 -8.20 -10.84
C LEU A 47 -1.36 -7.41 -11.18
N ASP A 48 -2.19 -8.00 -12.05
CA ASP A 48 -3.47 -7.42 -12.35
C ASP A 48 -4.32 -7.38 -11.07
N THR A 49 -4.81 -6.19 -10.73
CA THR A 49 -5.67 -5.99 -9.56
C THR A 49 -7.01 -6.67 -9.73
N ASP A 50 -7.45 -6.94 -10.98
CA ASP A 50 -8.63 -7.75 -11.29
C ASP A 50 -8.31 -9.26 -11.21
N GLU A 51 -7.06 -9.68 -11.51
CA GLU A 51 -6.59 -11.05 -11.25
C GLU A 51 -6.21 -11.26 -9.78
N SER A 52 -5.77 -10.23 -9.09
CA SER A 52 -5.65 -10.24 -7.65
C SER A 52 -7.04 -10.08 -7.03
N SER A 53 -7.88 -11.11 -7.08
CA SER A 53 -9.17 -11.16 -6.38
C SER A 53 -9.01 -11.10 -4.84
N ILE A 54 -8.04 -10.33 -4.41
CA ILE A 54 -7.85 -9.81 -3.05
C ILE A 54 -9.16 -9.15 -2.57
N LEU A 55 -10.05 -8.75 -3.51
CA LEU A 55 -11.26 -7.99 -3.24
C LEU A 55 -12.56 -8.74 -3.51
N GLU A 56 -12.55 -9.95 -4.05
CA GLU A 56 -13.78 -10.64 -4.49
C GLU A 56 -14.18 -11.88 -3.68
N HIS A 57 -14.07 -11.84 -2.37
CA HIS A 57 -14.91 -12.74 -1.58
C HIS A 57 -16.29 -12.09 -1.41
N LYS A 58 -17.32 -12.66 -2.05
CA LYS A 58 -18.67 -12.04 -2.16
C LYS A 58 -19.26 -11.52 -0.84
N ASN A 59 -18.86 -12.07 0.30
CA ASN A 59 -19.34 -11.65 1.63
C ASN A 59 -18.37 -10.71 2.37
N TYR A 60 -17.10 -10.59 1.94
CA TYR A 60 -16.11 -9.66 2.49
C TYR A 60 -15.96 -8.41 1.63
N ALA A 61 -16.25 -8.53 0.32
CA ALA A 61 -16.16 -7.43 -0.66
C ALA A 61 -17.14 -6.30 -0.38
N GLU A 62 -18.26 -6.55 0.31
CA GLU A 62 -19.19 -5.48 0.68
C GLU A 62 -18.57 -4.52 1.70
N THR A 63 -17.79 -5.03 2.66
CA THR A 63 -17.08 -4.19 3.64
C THR A 63 -15.89 -3.47 3.00
N LEU A 64 -15.26 -4.06 1.99
CA LEU A 64 -14.10 -3.50 1.29
C LEU A 64 -14.49 -2.57 0.13
N LYS A 65 -15.60 -2.83 -0.56
CA LYS A 65 -16.18 -1.93 -1.58
C LYS A 65 -16.74 -0.64 -0.99
N ALA A 66 -17.11 -0.63 0.28
CA ALA A 66 -17.67 0.55 0.93
C ALA A 66 -16.64 1.65 1.22
N SER A 67 -15.34 1.37 1.14
CA SER A 67 -14.32 2.40 1.29
C SER A 67 -13.63 2.65 -0.05
N ARG A 68 -14.10 3.67 -0.75
CA ARG A 68 -13.55 4.17 -2.02
C ARG A 68 -12.14 4.77 -1.89
N ASP A 69 -11.54 4.72 -0.70
CA ASP A 69 -10.40 5.55 -0.30
C ASP A 69 -9.06 4.79 -0.26
N ASN A 70 -8.98 3.57 -0.82
CA ASN A 70 -7.74 2.80 -0.82
C ASN A 70 -7.34 2.36 -2.21
N ILE A 71 -6.12 2.73 -2.56
CA ILE A 71 -5.47 2.30 -3.80
C ILE A 71 -4.61 1.09 -3.45
N ALA A 72 -4.87 -0.02 -4.10
CA ALA A 72 -4.01 -1.19 -4.03
C ALA A 72 -3.15 -1.28 -5.30
N ILE A 73 -1.83 -1.34 -5.14
CA ILE A 73 -0.89 -1.64 -6.21
C ILE A 73 -0.14 -2.90 -5.83
N CYS A 74 -0.22 -3.89 -6.70
CA CYS A 74 0.37 -5.20 -6.46
C CYS A 74 1.47 -5.49 -7.48
N LYS A 75 2.64 -5.93 -7.00
CA LYS A 75 3.74 -6.40 -7.85
C LYS A 75 4.35 -7.66 -7.26
N LYS A 76 4.77 -8.58 -8.15
CA LYS A 76 5.45 -9.81 -7.78
C LYS A 76 6.95 -9.69 -8.05
N SER A 77 7.77 -10.05 -7.08
CA SER A 77 9.19 -10.25 -7.33
C SER A 77 9.42 -11.63 -7.96
N THR A 78 9.95 -11.66 -9.16
CA THR A 78 10.30 -12.91 -9.86
C THR A 78 11.47 -13.62 -9.20
N ARG A 79 12.41 -12.86 -8.63
CA ARG A 79 13.60 -13.38 -7.94
C ARG A 79 13.27 -14.06 -6.62
N TYR A 80 12.44 -13.41 -5.80
CA TYR A 80 12.14 -13.89 -4.44
C TYR A 80 10.83 -14.67 -4.36
N GLY A 81 10.01 -14.63 -5.41
CA GLY A 81 8.68 -15.24 -5.37
C GLY A 81 7.80 -14.63 -4.27
N ILE A 82 7.81 -13.31 -4.11
CA ILE A 82 7.05 -12.58 -3.09
C ILE A 82 6.11 -11.60 -3.80
N ASN A 83 4.87 -11.53 -3.34
CA ASN A 83 3.91 -10.52 -3.76
C ASN A 83 3.97 -9.32 -2.81
N PHE A 84 4.26 -8.14 -3.36
CA PHE A 84 4.23 -6.88 -2.64
C PHE A 84 2.91 -6.15 -2.91
N VAL A 85 2.25 -5.72 -1.85
CA VAL A 85 1.02 -4.94 -1.90
C VAL A 85 1.26 -3.59 -1.23
N MET A 86 0.98 -2.51 -1.96
CA MET A 86 0.99 -1.16 -1.42
C MET A 86 -0.44 -0.66 -1.34
N LEU A 87 -0.87 -0.28 -0.17
CA LEU A 87 -2.17 0.35 0.08
C LEU A 87 -1.94 1.84 0.35
N GLY A 88 -2.42 2.69 -0.54
CA GLY A 88 -2.44 4.14 -0.31
C GLY A 88 -3.74 4.54 0.36
N MET A 89 -3.65 5.20 1.50
CA MET A 89 -4.81 5.77 2.21
C MET A 89 -4.87 7.27 1.98
N GLU A 90 -5.90 7.70 1.29
CA GLU A 90 -6.15 9.09 0.91
C GLU A 90 -6.79 9.94 1.99
N SER A 91 -7.31 9.34 3.05
CA SER A 91 -8.15 10.10 3.99
C SER A 91 -7.36 11.15 4.74
N GLN A 92 -7.47 12.40 4.31
CA GLN A 92 -6.98 13.57 5.04
C GLN A 92 -7.75 13.82 6.32
N GLU A 93 -8.97 13.30 6.44
CA GLU A 93 -9.90 13.61 7.52
C GLU A 93 -10.09 12.47 8.50
N HIS A 94 -9.94 11.21 8.09
CA HIS A 94 -10.32 10.06 8.91
C HIS A 94 -9.29 8.94 8.93
N ILE A 95 -8.88 8.54 10.13
CA ILE A 95 -8.08 7.34 10.36
C ILE A 95 -9.01 6.13 10.38
N HIS A 96 -8.67 5.09 9.65
CA HIS A 96 -9.43 3.86 9.64
C HIS A 96 -8.96 2.93 10.76
N TYR A 97 -9.61 3.02 11.93
CA TYR A 97 -9.20 2.28 13.13
C TYR A 97 -9.19 0.75 13.00
N ALA A 98 -9.93 0.18 12.03
CA ALA A 98 -9.91 -1.25 11.76
C ALA A 98 -8.88 -1.67 10.70
N MET A 99 -7.83 -0.86 10.45
CA MET A 99 -6.87 -1.12 9.37
C MET A 99 -6.10 -2.44 9.51
N PRO A 100 -5.63 -2.87 10.70
CA PRO A 100 -4.99 -4.17 10.85
C PRO A 100 -5.89 -5.35 10.41
N MET A 101 -7.17 -5.31 10.76
CA MET A 101 -8.14 -6.32 10.33
C MET A 101 -8.36 -6.28 8.81
N ARG A 102 -8.35 -5.10 8.19
CA ARG A 102 -8.48 -4.97 6.74
C ARG A 102 -7.30 -5.59 6.00
N ILE A 103 -6.07 -5.32 6.45
CA ILE A 103 -4.86 -5.90 5.86
C ILE A 103 -4.90 -7.41 5.98
N MET A 104 -5.26 -7.94 7.15
CA MET A 104 -5.43 -9.37 7.35
C MET A 104 -6.45 -9.96 6.35
N GLY A 105 -7.54 -9.24 6.07
CA GLY A 105 -8.52 -9.62 5.05
C GLY A 105 -7.95 -9.62 3.63
N TYR A 106 -7.14 -8.62 3.27
CA TYR A 106 -6.47 -8.56 1.96
C TYR A 106 -5.50 -9.72 1.78
N ASP A 107 -4.63 -9.96 2.75
CA ASP A 107 -3.64 -11.02 2.66
C ASP A 107 -4.31 -12.41 2.66
N TYR A 108 -5.37 -12.60 3.46
CA TYR A 108 -6.21 -13.80 3.40
C TYR A 108 -6.81 -14.00 2.00
N GLY A 109 -7.35 -12.95 1.37
CA GLY A 109 -7.88 -13.00 0.01
C GLY A 109 -6.83 -13.48 -1.00
N ALA A 110 -5.60 -12.96 -0.91
CA ALA A 110 -4.49 -13.36 -1.77
C ALA A 110 -4.10 -14.85 -1.57
N TYR A 111 -4.05 -15.33 -0.32
CA TYR A 111 -3.80 -16.75 -0.04
C TYR A 111 -4.98 -17.63 -0.46
N LYS A 112 -6.21 -17.18 -0.23
CA LYS A 112 -7.42 -17.90 -0.65
C LYS A 112 -7.47 -18.14 -2.15
N LYS A 113 -7.11 -17.13 -2.96
CA LYS A 113 -7.01 -17.26 -4.42
C LYS A 113 -5.98 -18.32 -4.82
N GLN A 114 -4.81 -18.34 -4.18
CA GLN A 114 -3.80 -19.36 -4.45
C GLN A 114 -4.32 -20.77 -4.11
N TYR A 115 -5.04 -20.89 -2.99
CA TYR A 115 -5.70 -22.14 -2.61
C TYR A 115 -6.77 -22.55 -3.62
N ASP A 116 -7.62 -21.63 -4.08
CA ASP A 116 -8.67 -21.93 -5.06
C ASP A 116 -8.09 -22.35 -6.41
N ASN A 117 -6.99 -21.72 -6.85
CA ASN A 117 -6.27 -22.13 -8.05
C ASN A 117 -5.73 -23.57 -7.90
N ASN A 118 -5.21 -23.94 -6.73
CA ASN A 118 -4.81 -25.34 -6.47
C ASN A 118 -6.02 -26.27 -6.49
N ALA A 119 -7.16 -25.89 -5.94
CA ALA A 119 -8.39 -26.67 -5.96
C ALA A 119 -8.86 -26.96 -7.39
N VAL A 120 -8.77 -25.98 -8.29
CA VAL A 120 -9.05 -26.15 -9.73
C VAL A 120 -8.04 -27.09 -10.37
N LYS A 121 -6.73 -26.87 -10.13
CA LYS A 121 -5.64 -27.70 -10.65
C LYS A 121 -5.78 -29.17 -10.26
N TYR A 122 -6.20 -29.43 -9.03
CA TYR A 122 -6.31 -30.78 -8.45
C TYR A 122 -7.72 -31.38 -8.51
N LYS A 123 -8.62 -30.79 -9.28
CA LYS A 123 -10.03 -31.23 -9.38
C LYS A 123 -10.19 -32.72 -9.67
N ASN A 124 -9.33 -33.26 -10.51
CA ASN A 124 -9.43 -34.64 -10.97
C ASN A 124 -8.69 -35.67 -10.08
N GLY A 125 -8.03 -35.23 -9.01
CA GLY A 125 -7.33 -36.09 -8.04
C GLY A 125 -6.15 -36.91 -8.59
N LYS A 126 -5.80 -36.77 -9.89
CA LYS A 126 -4.76 -37.57 -10.55
C LYS A 126 -3.40 -37.32 -9.92
N GLY A 127 -2.77 -38.37 -9.39
CA GLY A 127 -1.43 -38.31 -8.81
C GLY A 127 -1.40 -37.63 -7.41
N LEU A 128 -2.54 -37.64 -6.68
CA LEU A 128 -2.67 -37.18 -5.31
C LEU A 128 -2.94 -38.35 -4.37
N SER A 129 -2.48 -38.24 -3.13
CA SER A 129 -2.96 -39.09 -2.03
C SER A 129 -4.39 -38.68 -1.63
N SER A 130 -5.07 -39.50 -0.82
CA SER A 130 -6.41 -39.17 -0.31
C SER A 130 -6.42 -37.85 0.46
N ASP A 131 -5.40 -37.59 1.32
CA ASP A 131 -5.28 -36.38 2.12
C ASP A 131 -5.05 -35.14 1.26
N GLU A 132 -4.21 -35.25 0.24
CA GLU A 132 -3.93 -34.18 -0.72
C GLU A 132 -5.17 -33.84 -1.56
N PHE A 133 -5.93 -34.89 -1.95
CA PHE A 133 -7.17 -34.68 -2.70
C PHE A 133 -8.23 -33.96 -1.83
N LEU A 134 -8.40 -34.39 -0.58
CA LEU A 134 -9.33 -33.75 0.35
C LEU A 134 -8.94 -32.32 0.68
N SER A 135 -7.65 -32.08 0.91
CA SER A 135 -7.12 -30.74 1.23
C SER A 135 -7.00 -29.81 0.02
N LYS A 136 -7.16 -30.34 -1.22
CA LYS A 136 -6.90 -29.60 -2.48
C LYS A 136 -5.51 -29.00 -2.55
N MET A 137 -4.54 -29.63 -1.90
CA MET A 137 -3.18 -29.15 -1.78
C MET A 137 -2.22 -30.33 -1.62
N ARG A 138 -1.10 -30.35 -2.35
CA ARG A 138 -0.05 -31.31 -2.11
C ARG A 138 0.75 -30.94 -0.87
N LYS A 139 1.30 -31.90 -0.19
CA LYS A 139 2.20 -31.69 0.96
C LYS A 139 3.40 -30.78 0.61
N THR A 140 3.82 -30.79 -0.64
CA THR A 140 4.94 -30.00 -1.15
C THR A 140 4.55 -28.60 -1.65
N ASP A 141 3.26 -28.33 -1.82
CA ASP A 141 2.81 -27.03 -2.30
C ASP A 141 3.09 -25.95 -1.25
N LYS A 142 3.49 -24.79 -1.72
CA LYS A 142 3.72 -23.60 -0.90
C LYS A 142 2.98 -22.42 -1.52
N PHE A 143 2.42 -21.57 -0.68
CA PHE A 143 1.87 -20.30 -1.12
C PHE A 143 2.97 -19.26 -1.32
N ILE A 144 2.75 -18.36 -2.26
CA ILE A 144 3.57 -17.17 -2.45
C ILE A 144 3.32 -16.23 -1.28
N PRO A 145 4.34 -15.84 -0.51
CA PRO A 145 4.17 -14.88 0.58
C PRO A 145 3.67 -13.53 0.08
N VAL A 146 2.87 -12.85 0.90
CA VAL A 146 2.37 -11.50 0.64
C VAL A 146 2.93 -10.56 1.70
N ILE A 147 3.44 -9.39 1.27
CA ILE A 147 3.90 -8.31 2.14
C ILE A 147 3.09 -7.07 1.80
N THR A 148 2.29 -6.60 2.75
CA THR A 148 1.43 -5.44 2.60
C THR A 148 1.96 -4.26 3.40
N ALA A 149 2.20 -3.12 2.73
CA ALA A 149 2.55 -1.85 3.35
C ALA A 149 1.43 -0.82 3.13
N VAL A 150 1.16 -0.01 4.15
CA VAL A 150 0.19 1.07 4.13
C VAL A 150 0.92 2.40 4.14
N ILE A 151 0.61 3.29 3.20
CA ILE A 151 1.07 4.67 3.20
C ILE A 151 -0.10 5.56 3.63
N TYR A 152 0.07 6.24 4.75
CA TYR A 152 -0.88 7.19 5.29
C TYR A 152 -0.45 8.62 4.99
N TYR A 153 -1.28 9.35 4.25
CA TYR A 153 -1.01 10.74 3.83
C TYR A 153 -1.74 11.79 4.67
N GLY A 154 -2.34 11.38 5.79
CA GLY A 154 -3.14 12.29 6.62
C GLY A 154 -2.30 13.35 7.34
N GLU A 155 -2.95 14.51 7.61
CA GLU A 155 -2.34 15.62 8.36
C GLU A 155 -2.22 15.36 9.87
N ARG A 156 -3.02 14.44 10.41
CA ARG A 156 -2.94 14.06 11.83
C ARG A 156 -2.03 12.84 11.96
N PRO A 157 -1.21 12.76 13.01
CA PRO A 157 -0.49 11.53 13.32
C PRO A 157 -1.46 10.35 13.43
N TRP A 158 -0.98 9.18 13.04
CA TRP A 158 -1.75 7.95 13.22
C TRP A 158 -1.92 7.65 14.70
N ASP A 159 -3.16 7.53 15.18
CA ASP A 159 -3.51 7.24 16.57
C ASP A 159 -4.27 5.91 16.73
N GLY A 160 -4.43 5.15 15.63
CA GLY A 160 -5.07 3.85 15.64
C GLY A 160 -4.11 2.69 15.94
N ALA A 161 -4.67 1.50 16.16
CA ALA A 161 -3.90 0.28 16.31
C ALA A 161 -3.04 -0.01 15.06
N VAL A 162 -1.83 -0.53 15.26
CA VAL A 162 -0.91 -0.97 14.20
C VAL A 162 -0.78 -2.49 14.14
N SER A 163 -1.56 -3.19 14.94
CA SER A 163 -1.66 -4.66 14.93
C SER A 163 -3.02 -5.13 15.40
N LEU A 164 -3.33 -6.39 15.12
CA LEU A 164 -4.56 -7.02 15.59
C LEU A 164 -4.64 -7.03 17.12
N HIS A 165 -3.53 -7.31 17.80
CA HIS A 165 -3.49 -7.26 19.28
C HIS A 165 -3.90 -5.89 19.83
N GLY A 166 -3.52 -4.81 19.16
CA GLY A 166 -3.92 -3.44 19.54
C GLY A 166 -5.41 -3.15 19.39
N MET A 167 -6.15 -4.03 18.71
CA MET A 167 -7.61 -3.93 18.51
C MET A 167 -8.41 -4.86 19.44
N LEU A 168 -7.74 -5.75 20.16
CA LEU A 168 -8.37 -6.81 20.96
C LEU A 168 -8.22 -6.52 22.45
N ASP A 169 -9.25 -6.85 23.22
CA ASP A 169 -9.16 -6.91 24.68
C ASP A 169 -8.71 -8.33 25.11
N ILE A 170 -7.38 -8.49 25.25
CA ILE A 170 -6.77 -9.79 25.53
C ILE A 170 -6.32 -9.83 26.99
N PRO A 171 -6.95 -10.68 27.85
CA PRO A 171 -6.46 -10.89 29.19
C PRO A 171 -5.00 -11.37 29.18
N LYS A 172 -4.14 -10.77 30.02
CA LYS A 172 -2.67 -10.95 30.00
C LYS A 172 -2.20 -12.41 29.91
N GLN A 173 -2.88 -13.31 30.61
CA GLN A 173 -2.54 -14.75 30.64
C GLN A 173 -2.80 -15.46 29.32
N PHE A 174 -3.60 -14.88 28.41
CA PHE A 174 -3.97 -15.47 27.12
C PHE A 174 -3.22 -14.86 25.94
N SER A 175 -2.47 -13.77 26.13
CA SER A 175 -1.85 -13.03 25.02
C SER A 175 -0.93 -13.89 24.14
N ARG A 176 -0.24 -14.87 24.72
CA ARG A 176 0.64 -15.79 23.98
C ARG A 176 -0.09 -16.80 23.08
N TYR A 177 -1.41 -16.96 23.27
CA TYR A 177 -2.22 -17.91 22.50
C TYR A 177 -3.05 -17.23 21.41
N VAL A 178 -3.11 -15.90 21.44
CA VAL A 178 -3.79 -15.12 20.40
C VAL A 178 -2.75 -14.68 19.37
N ASN A 179 -2.94 -15.07 18.11
CA ASN A 179 -2.04 -14.65 17.05
C ASN A 179 -2.17 -13.15 16.80
N ASP A 180 -1.04 -12.48 16.63
CA ASP A 180 -1.00 -11.08 16.23
C ASP A 180 -0.85 -10.96 14.71
N TYR A 181 -1.41 -9.90 14.15
CA TYR A 181 -1.25 -9.53 12.75
C TYR A 181 -0.81 -8.07 12.66
N LYS A 182 0.48 -7.87 12.40
CA LYS A 182 1.10 -6.54 12.37
C LYS A 182 0.99 -5.93 10.98
N MET A 183 0.70 -4.64 10.92
CA MET A 183 0.77 -3.88 9.68
C MET A 183 2.09 -3.11 9.57
N ILE A 184 2.55 -2.93 8.34
CA ILE A 184 3.64 -2.01 7.99
C ILE A 184 2.97 -0.68 7.65
N LEU A 185 3.06 0.29 8.56
CA LEU A 185 2.49 1.63 8.40
C LEU A 185 3.60 2.65 8.16
N ILE A 186 3.42 3.44 7.10
CA ILE A 186 4.29 4.58 6.78
C ILE A 186 3.46 5.85 6.78
N GLU A 187 3.75 6.75 7.70
CA GLU A 187 3.20 8.10 7.71
C GLU A 187 3.99 8.96 6.73
N ALA A 188 3.38 9.37 5.61
CA ALA A 188 4.09 10.06 4.54
C ALA A 188 4.75 11.37 4.99
N GLY A 189 4.13 12.08 5.92
CA GLY A 189 4.66 13.34 6.44
C GLY A 189 5.61 13.23 7.63
N ASN A 190 5.76 12.04 8.21
CA ASN A 190 6.60 11.82 9.39
C ASN A 190 7.28 10.45 9.28
N ASN A 191 8.35 10.38 8.51
CA ASN A 191 9.10 9.15 8.30
C ASN A 191 10.60 9.45 8.17
N ASN A 192 11.41 8.41 8.39
CA ASN A 192 12.88 8.43 8.26
C ASN A 192 13.33 7.48 7.14
N LEU A 193 12.55 7.36 6.05
CA LEU A 193 12.85 6.45 4.96
C LEU A 193 14.11 6.87 4.21
N LYS A 194 15.01 5.91 3.99
CA LYS A 194 16.20 6.09 3.16
C LYS A 194 15.87 5.84 1.69
N LEU A 195 15.21 6.82 1.07
CA LEU A 195 14.80 6.77 -0.32
C LEU A 195 15.96 7.23 -1.23
N HIS A 196 16.22 6.48 -2.30
CA HIS A 196 17.23 6.80 -3.31
C HIS A 196 16.60 7.38 -4.58
N ASN A 197 15.36 7.00 -4.91
CA ASN A 197 14.63 7.58 -6.03
C ASN A 197 14.30 9.06 -5.72
N VAL A 198 14.72 9.97 -6.59
CA VAL A 198 14.53 11.41 -6.38
C VAL A 198 13.06 11.78 -6.27
N ASN A 199 12.20 11.20 -7.09
CA ASN A 199 10.77 11.49 -7.08
C ASN A 199 10.12 11.03 -5.77
N ASN A 200 10.52 9.88 -5.22
CA ASN A 200 10.04 9.44 -3.92
C ASN A 200 10.48 10.39 -2.80
N ARG A 201 11.75 10.81 -2.79
CA ARG A 201 12.23 11.81 -1.82
C ARG A 201 11.44 13.10 -1.90
N ASP A 202 11.21 13.60 -3.12
CA ASP A 202 10.47 14.84 -3.33
C ASP A 202 9.01 14.70 -2.91
N LEU A 203 8.35 13.58 -3.21
CA LEU A 203 6.99 13.29 -2.76
C LEU A 203 6.88 13.37 -1.23
N PHE A 204 7.70 12.61 -0.51
CA PHE A 204 7.64 12.55 0.95
C PHE A 204 8.07 13.88 1.60
N ASN A 205 9.05 14.57 1.05
CA ASN A 205 9.47 15.90 1.53
C ASN A 205 8.35 16.93 1.37
N LEU A 206 7.72 16.98 0.21
CA LEU A 206 6.62 17.94 -0.05
C LEU A 206 5.40 17.65 0.82
N VAL A 207 5.02 16.37 0.97
CA VAL A 207 3.95 15.99 1.89
C VAL A 207 4.31 16.41 3.31
N GLY A 208 5.51 16.14 3.79
CA GLY A 208 5.98 16.55 5.11
C GLY A 208 5.90 18.06 5.34
N MET A 209 6.35 18.86 4.37
CA MET A 209 6.27 20.32 4.43
C MET A 209 4.82 20.82 4.50
N LEU A 210 3.92 20.24 3.73
CA LEU A 210 2.53 20.69 3.64
C LEU A 210 1.69 20.34 4.87
N ILE A 211 2.06 19.28 5.61
CA ILE A 211 1.33 18.89 6.83
C ILE A 211 1.98 19.39 8.12
N ASP A 212 3.13 20.07 8.06
CA ASP A 212 3.86 20.54 9.25
C ASP A 212 3.07 21.62 10.00
N LYS A 213 2.38 21.23 11.06
CA LYS A 213 1.54 22.13 11.87
C LYS A 213 2.32 23.18 12.68
N ARG A 214 3.64 23.10 12.74
CA ARG A 214 4.48 24.13 13.39
C ARG A 214 4.50 25.43 12.59
N GLU A 215 4.13 25.37 11.32
CA GLU A 215 4.10 26.50 10.40
C GLU A 215 2.66 26.86 9.98
N THR A 216 2.45 28.13 9.64
CA THR A 216 1.16 28.58 9.11
C THR A 216 0.90 28.00 7.71
N PRO A 217 -0.38 27.82 7.29
CA PRO A 217 -0.70 27.30 5.95
C PRO A 217 -0.04 28.08 4.81
N GLY A 218 0.04 29.42 4.93
CA GLY A 218 0.71 30.26 3.92
C GLY A 218 2.20 29.97 3.83
N LYS A 219 2.89 29.89 4.97
CA LYS A 219 4.33 29.60 5.02
C LYS A 219 4.65 28.18 4.53
N ARG A 220 3.84 27.19 4.88
CA ARG A 220 3.96 25.82 4.34
C ARG A 220 3.89 25.79 2.81
N LYS A 221 2.91 26.51 2.24
CA LYS A 221 2.75 26.64 0.79
C LYS A 221 3.97 27.32 0.14
N GLU A 222 4.43 28.42 0.72
CA GLU A 222 5.61 29.17 0.25
C GLU A 222 6.88 28.30 0.26
N GLN A 223 7.11 27.55 1.35
CA GLN A 223 8.22 26.62 1.46
C GLN A 223 8.13 25.51 0.41
N ALA A 224 6.95 24.93 0.18
CA ALA A 224 6.75 23.89 -0.84
C ALA A 224 7.02 24.44 -2.26
N ILE A 225 6.54 25.65 -2.59
CA ILE A 225 6.82 26.30 -3.87
C ILE A 225 8.32 26.57 -4.05
N HIS A 226 8.98 27.06 -3.00
CA HIS A 226 10.43 27.28 -3.05
C HIS A 226 11.18 25.96 -3.28
N TYR A 227 10.79 24.90 -2.56
CA TYR A 227 11.39 23.57 -2.73
C TYR A 227 11.25 23.07 -4.17
N VAL A 228 10.05 23.13 -4.74
CA VAL A 228 9.75 22.69 -6.12
C VAL A 228 10.66 23.43 -7.12
N LYS A 229 10.77 24.75 -7.03
CA LYS A 229 11.60 25.56 -7.94
C LYS A 229 13.08 25.27 -7.78
N LYS A 230 13.56 25.18 -6.54
CA LYS A 230 14.98 24.92 -6.24
C LYS A 230 15.45 23.55 -6.70
N ASN A 231 14.63 22.52 -6.56
CA ASN A 231 14.99 21.14 -6.85
C ASN A 231 14.51 20.66 -8.22
N HIS A 232 13.87 21.52 -9.02
CA HIS A 232 13.30 21.15 -10.33
C HIS A 232 12.44 19.89 -10.26
N VAL A 233 11.52 19.85 -9.28
CA VAL A 233 10.71 18.68 -8.99
C VAL A 233 9.87 18.25 -10.20
N ASP A 234 9.83 16.94 -10.47
CA ASP A 234 9.08 16.37 -11.58
C ASP A 234 7.57 16.70 -11.47
N THR A 235 6.96 17.04 -12.59
CA THR A 235 5.54 17.40 -12.67
C THR A 235 4.61 16.29 -12.18
N THR A 236 5.03 15.02 -12.32
CA THR A 236 4.28 13.87 -11.81
C THR A 236 4.22 13.89 -10.27
N VAL A 237 5.33 14.26 -9.62
CA VAL A 237 5.39 14.42 -8.15
C VAL A 237 4.47 15.55 -7.71
N ILE A 238 4.59 16.73 -8.34
CA ILE A 238 3.77 17.90 -8.02
C ILE A 238 2.28 17.55 -8.13
N ARG A 239 1.90 16.90 -9.23
CA ARG A 239 0.53 16.46 -9.47
C ARG A 239 0.05 15.48 -8.40
N THR A 240 0.91 14.54 -8.00
CA THR A 240 0.59 13.54 -6.97
C THR A 240 0.38 14.22 -5.61
N VAL A 241 1.32 15.08 -5.19
CA VAL A 241 1.22 15.82 -3.92
C VAL A 241 -0.05 16.67 -3.90
N THR A 242 -0.31 17.44 -4.96
CA THR A 242 -1.49 18.32 -5.04
C THR A 242 -2.78 17.50 -4.94
N SER A 243 -2.82 16.35 -5.61
CA SER A 243 -3.98 15.47 -5.62
C SER A 243 -4.25 14.87 -4.24
N VAL A 244 -3.20 14.32 -3.60
CA VAL A 244 -3.28 13.67 -2.28
C VAL A 244 -3.60 14.65 -1.17
N MET A 245 -3.00 15.84 -1.22
CA MET A 245 -3.16 16.85 -0.18
C MET A 245 -4.42 17.71 -0.37
N ASN A 246 -5.20 17.45 -1.44
CA ASN A 246 -6.33 18.31 -1.83
C ASN A 246 -5.92 19.80 -1.73
N SER A 247 -4.62 20.04 -1.93
CA SER A 247 -4.03 21.35 -1.74
C SER A 247 -4.37 22.19 -2.98
N LYS A 248 -4.90 23.39 -2.74
CA LYS A 248 -5.00 24.44 -3.76
C LYS A 248 -3.62 25.01 -4.12
N LEU A 249 -2.64 24.13 -4.30
CA LEU A 249 -1.40 24.48 -4.98
C LEU A 249 -1.79 24.69 -6.44
N ASP A 250 -1.91 25.96 -6.81
CA ASP A 250 -2.30 26.34 -8.15
C ASP A 250 -1.21 25.89 -9.12
N TYR A 251 -1.52 24.93 -10.00
CA TYR A 251 -0.58 24.45 -11.02
C TYR A 251 -0.03 25.54 -11.92
N GLN A 252 -0.73 26.70 -11.98
CA GLN A 252 -0.31 27.86 -12.76
C GLN A 252 0.81 28.68 -12.09
N LEU A 253 1.14 28.40 -10.82
CA LEU A 253 2.20 29.08 -10.07
C LEU A 253 3.48 28.26 -9.94
N LEU A 254 3.54 27.06 -10.51
CA LEU A 254 4.67 26.14 -10.51
C LEU A 254 5.19 25.92 -11.93
#